data_e1912a7fe645525c7140adc9dd8d54dc
#
_entry.id   e1912a7fe645525c7140adc9dd8d54dc
#
_cell.length_a   1.000
_cell.length_b   1.000
_cell.length_c   1.000
_cell.angle_alpha   90.00
_cell.angle_beta   90.00
_cell.angle_gamma   90.00
#
_symmetry.space_group_name_H-M   'P 1'
#
loop_
_entity.id
_entity.type
_entity.pdbx_description
1 polymer ?
#
loop_
_entity_poly.entity_id
_entity_poly.type
_entity_poly.pdbx_seq_one_letter_code
_entity_poly.pdbx_strand_id
1 'polypeptide(L)'
;MIGSFCIPLFLAAQSGSNVVLPQDKGPDKIDISAYPGEMQKAYKQFTGKCSKCHTIARPINTLMTKDEWSRYVKRMMHKPNSGISDAQGKEIFEFLAYDQANRKDKDPKSFFKALNDEEIEKLKAQH
;
A
#
# COMPACT_ATOMS: atom_id res chain seq x y z
N MET A 1 36.17 18.94 43.82
CA MET A 1 35.14 17.88 43.64
C MET A 1 34.42 18.18 42.34
N ILE A 2 34.73 17.45 41.29
CA ILE A 2 34.11 17.62 39.96
C ILE A 2 33.10 16.47 39.84
N GLY A 3 31.80 16.81 39.92
CA GLY A 3 30.73 15.85 39.75
C GLY A 3 30.54 15.57 38.25
N SER A 4 30.88 14.34 37.84
CA SER A 4 30.62 13.85 36.50
C SER A 4 29.12 13.52 36.34
N PHE A 5 28.39 14.39 35.66
CA PHE A 5 27.00 14.12 35.27
C PHE A 5 27.00 13.22 34.03
N CYS A 6 26.83 11.92 34.22
CA CYS A 6 26.47 11.01 33.13
C CYS A 6 25.01 11.26 32.76
N ILE A 7 24.78 11.91 31.63
CA ILE A 7 23.45 11.99 30.99
C ILE A 7 23.24 10.64 30.28
N PRO A 8 22.25 9.82 30.66
CA PRO A 8 21.93 8.63 29.87
C PRO A 8 21.32 9.11 28.55
N LEU A 9 22.00 8.78 27.46
CA LEU A 9 21.50 8.94 26.11
C LEU A 9 20.32 7.94 25.95
N PHE A 10 19.11 8.41 26.18
CA PHE A 10 17.92 7.66 25.81
C PHE A 10 17.87 7.59 24.29
N LEU A 11 18.37 6.48 23.75
CA LEU A 11 18.05 6.09 22.39
C LEU A 11 16.55 5.76 22.40
N ALA A 12 15.74 6.75 22.00
CA ALA A 12 14.35 6.51 21.67
C ALA A 12 14.34 5.56 20.47
N ALA A 13 14.12 4.27 20.75
CA ALA A 13 13.76 3.34 19.70
C ALA A 13 12.50 3.91 19.03
N GLN A 14 12.65 4.43 17.82
CA GLN A 14 11.52 4.73 16.96
C GLN A 14 10.91 3.37 16.57
N SER A 15 10.03 2.87 17.42
CA SER A 15 9.07 1.85 17.03
C SER A 15 8.29 2.46 15.87
N GLY A 16 8.50 1.95 14.64
CA GLY A 16 7.68 2.30 13.51
C GLY A 16 6.24 2.13 13.97
N SER A 17 5.52 3.23 14.11
CA SER A 17 4.13 3.20 14.54
C SER A 17 3.39 2.35 13.52
N ASN A 18 2.86 1.20 13.94
CA ASN A 18 1.91 0.41 13.18
C ASN A 18 0.60 1.20 13.16
N VAL A 19 0.60 2.32 12.44
CA VAL A 19 -0.60 3.12 12.25
C VAL A 19 -1.55 2.31 11.36
N VAL A 20 -2.68 1.91 11.95
CA VAL A 20 -3.77 1.28 11.21
C VAL A 20 -4.52 2.38 10.46
N LEU A 21 -4.47 2.33 9.13
CA LEU A 21 -5.20 3.24 8.26
C LEU A 21 -6.60 2.68 7.97
N PRO A 22 -7.59 3.52 7.58
CA PRO A 22 -8.90 3.05 7.17
C PRO A 22 -8.85 1.96 6.09
N GLN A 23 -7.92 2.07 5.15
CA GLN A 23 -7.70 1.10 4.07
C GLN A 23 -7.35 -0.29 4.59
N ASP A 24 -6.66 -0.38 5.72
CA ASP A 24 -6.21 -1.66 6.30
C ASP A 24 -7.36 -2.52 6.81
N LYS A 25 -8.53 -1.89 7.05
CA LYS A 25 -9.76 -2.56 7.50
C LYS A 25 -10.61 -3.12 6.37
N GLY A 26 -10.34 -2.73 5.13
CA GLY A 26 -11.04 -3.22 3.95
C GLY A 26 -10.60 -4.63 3.56
N PRO A 27 -11.20 -5.19 2.48
CA PRO A 27 -10.82 -6.50 1.98
C PRO A 27 -9.34 -6.53 1.56
N ASP A 28 -8.69 -7.66 1.83
CA ASP A 28 -7.30 -7.94 1.45
C ASP A 28 -7.17 -8.80 0.18
N LYS A 29 -8.28 -9.05 -0.49
CA LYS A 29 -8.37 -9.81 -1.74
C LYS A 29 -9.37 -9.18 -2.68
N ILE A 30 -9.12 -9.31 -3.98
CA ILE A 30 -10.06 -8.94 -5.03
C ILE A 30 -10.24 -10.09 -6.01
N ASP A 31 -11.42 -10.18 -6.61
CA ASP A 31 -11.68 -11.11 -7.70
C ASP A 31 -11.08 -10.56 -8.99
N ILE A 32 -10.07 -11.25 -9.49
CA ILE A 32 -9.36 -10.92 -10.73
C ILE A 32 -9.72 -11.83 -11.89
N SER A 33 -10.74 -12.68 -11.76
CA SER A 33 -11.10 -13.68 -12.78
C SER A 33 -11.44 -13.06 -14.14
N ALA A 34 -11.98 -11.84 -14.14
CA ALA A 34 -12.29 -11.08 -15.35
C ALA A 34 -11.11 -10.24 -15.89
N TYR A 35 -9.96 -10.23 -15.21
CA TYR A 35 -8.79 -9.47 -15.65
C TYR A 35 -8.02 -10.23 -16.74
N PRO A 36 -7.32 -9.54 -17.64
CA PRO A 36 -6.43 -10.18 -18.60
C PRO A 36 -5.41 -11.08 -17.92
N GLY A 37 -4.99 -12.17 -18.57
CA GLY A 37 -4.07 -13.14 -17.98
C GLY A 37 -2.75 -12.54 -17.50
N GLU A 38 -2.23 -11.53 -18.18
CA GLU A 38 -1.04 -10.78 -17.77
C GLU A 38 -1.28 -10.00 -16.47
N MET A 39 -2.49 -9.44 -16.26
CA MET A 39 -2.85 -8.75 -15.02
C MET A 39 -3.09 -9.74 -13.88
N GLN A 40 -3.60 -10.93 -14.15
CA GLN A 40 -3.70 -12.00 -13.15
C GLN A 40 -2.31 -12.44 -12.68
N LYS A 41 -1.35 -12.54 -13.60
CA LYS A 41 0.06 -12.83 -13.26
C LYS A 41 0.67 -11.69 -12.43
N ALA A 42 0.46 -10.45 -12.83
CA ALA A 42 0.95 -9.27 -12.12
C ALA A 42 0.34 -9.15 -10.71
N TYR A 43 -0.93 -9.53 -10.53
CA TYR A 43 -1.57 -9.62 -9.22
C TYR A 43 -0.85 -10.61 -8.29
N LYS A 44 -0.46 -11.78 -8.78
CA LYS A 44 0.31 -12.74 -8.00
C LYS A 44 1.68 -12.18 -7.57
N GLN A 45 2.33 -11.44 -8.46
CA GLN A 45 3.58 -10.75 -8.14
C GLN A 45 3.37 -9.68 -7.06
N PHE A 46 2.34 -8.86 -7.20
CA PHE A 46 1.94 -7.86 -6.22
C PHE A 46 1.64 -8.47 -4.85
N THR A 47 0.78 -9.49 -4.78
CA THR A 47 0.42 -10.13 -3.50
C THR A 47 1.61 -10.80 -2.83
N GLY A 48 2.48 -11.45 -3.61
CA GLY A 48 3.68 -12.11 -3.10
C GLY A 48 4.74 -11.15 -2.54
N LYS A 49 4.90 -9.97 -3.15
CA LYS A 49 5.92 -9.00 -2.73
C LYS A 49 5.43 -8.01 -1.69
N CYS A 50 4.20 -7.52 -1.81
CA CYS A 50 3.68 -6.48 -0.94
C CYS A 50 3.15 -6.98 0.40
N SER A 51 2.83 -8.28 0.53
CA SER A 51 2.36 -8.87 1.78
C SER A 51 3.44 -9.04 2.86
N LYS A 52 4.70 -8.82 2.53
CA LYS A 52 5.83 -9.02 3.47
C LYS A 52 5.89 -8.02 4.61
N CYS A 53 5.48 -6.76 4.39
CA CYS A 53 5.64 -5.67 5.35
C CYS A 53 4.34 -5.27 6.03
N HIS A 54 3.21 -5.40 5.34
CA HIS A 54 1.86 -5.12 5.83
C HIS A 54 0.86 -5.89 4.97
N THR A 55 -0.41 -5.88 5.35
CA THR A 55 -1.45 -6.51 4.52
C THR A 55 -1.60 -5.78 3.19
N ILE A 56 -1.96 -6.51 2.14
CA ILE A 56 -2.25 -5.93 0.83
C ILE A 56 -3.57 -5.15 0.80
N ALA A 57 -4.34 -5.18 1.88
CA ALA A 57 -5.55 -4.37 2.04
C ALA A 57 -5.27 -2.89 1.80
N ARG A 58 -4.14 -2.37 2.29
CA ARG A 58 -3.79 -0.96 2.13
C ARG A 58 -3.76 -0.51 0.67
N PRO A 59 -2.94 -1.07 -0.23
CA PRO A 59 -2.95 -0.67 -1.64
C PRO A 59 -4.24 -1.06 -2.36
N ILE A 60 -4.87 -2.18 -2.03
CA ILE A 60 -6.15 -2.60 -2.64
C ILE A 60 -7.25 -1.57 -2.37
N ASN A 61 -7.27 -0.97 -1.18
CA ASN A 61 -8.31 -0.04 -0.74
C ASN A 61 -7.89 1.43 -0.80
N THR A 62 -6.80 1.75 -1.46
CA THR A 62 -6.32 3.13 -1.66
C THR A 62 -6.63 3.60 -3.08
N LEU A 63 -7.03 4.88 -3.19
CA LEU A 63 -7.20 5.58 -4.46
C LEU A 63 -5.94 6.39 -4.77
N MET A 64 -5.42 6.24 -5.97
CA MET A 64 -4.26 7.01 -6.44
C MET A 64 -4.35 7.25 -7.95
N THR A 65 -3.83 8.37 -8.38
CA THR A 65 -3.56 8.59 -9.81
C THR A 65 -2.44 7.65 -10.29
N LYS A 66 -2.30 7.52 -11.59
CA LYS A 66 -1.24 6.70 -12.19
C LYS A 66 0.17 7.16 -11.73
N ASP A 67 0.40 8.46 -11.64
CA ASP A 67 1.69 9.02 -11.18
C ASP A 67 1.94 8.74 -9.68
N GLU A 68 0.90 8.80 -8.87
CA GLU A 68 0.98 8.46 -7.45
C GLU A 68 1.27 6.97 -7.26
N TRP A 69 0.67 6.08 -8.05
CA TRP A 69 1.00 4.66 -8.04
C TRP A 69 2.46 4.41 -8.42
N SER A 70 2.97 5.12 -9.42
CA SER A 70 4.39 5.03 -9.80
C SER A 70 5.30 5.40 -8.64
N ARG A 71 5.04 6.52 -7.96
CA ARG A 71 5.81 6.95 -6.79
C ARG A 71 5.67 5.99 -5.61
N TYR A 72 4.47 5.46 -5.39
CA TYR A 72 4.21 4.48 -4.34
C TYR A 72 5.05 3.21 -4.52
N VAL A 73 5.03 2.62 -5.72
CA VAL A 73 5.80 1.40 -6.02
C VAL A 73 7.29 1.67 -5.87
N LYS A 74 7.80 2.79 -6.38
CA LYS A 74 9.21 3.16 -6.21
C LYS A 74 9.61 3.26 -4.73
N ARG A 75 8.78 3.87 -3.88
CA ARG A 75 9.04 3.91 -2.43
C ARG A 75 9.10 2.51 -1.81
N MET A 76 8.19 1.62 -2.20
CA MET A 76 8.19 0.24 -1.70
C MET A 76 9.43 -0.53 -2.15
N MET A 77 9.88 -0.35 -3.40
CA MET A 77 11.11 -0.97 -3.93
C MET A 77 12.36 -0.54 -3.15
N HIS A 78 12.42 0.73 -2.72
CA HIS A 78 13.59 1.28 -2.01
C HIS A 78 13.60 0.98 -0.51
N LYS A 79 12.57 0.34 0.03
CA LYS A 79 12.59 -0.08 1.44
C LYS A 79 13.63 -1.19 1.66
N PRO A 80 14.35 -1.17 2.81
CA PRO A 80 15.29 -2.25 3.16
C PRO A 80 14.61 -3.62 3.06
N ASN A 81 15.29 -4.58 2.45
CA ASN A 81 14.82 -5.96 2.29
C ASN A 81 13.52 -6.12 1.48
N SER A 82 13.16 -5.16 0.64
CA SER A 82 11.97 -5.27 -0.21
C SER A 82 12.04 -6.47 -1.16
N GLY A 83 13.23 -6.76 -1.70
CA GLY A 83 13.45 -7.85 -2.64
C GLY A 83 12.66 -7.68 -3.95
N ILE A 84 12.30 -6.46 -4.31
CA ILE A 84 11.54 -6.13 -5.53
C ILE A 84 12.53 -5.64 -6.58
N SER A 85 12.69 -6.39 -7.68
CA SER A 85 13.49 -5.95 -8.84
C SER A 85 12.74 -4.89 -9.66
N ASP A 86 13.45 -4.21 -10.55
CA ASP A 86 12.84 -3.22 -11.46
C ASP A 86 11.74 -3.84 -12.33
N ALA A 87 11.96 -5.05 -12.86
CA ALA A 87 10.96 -5.76 -13.64
C ALA A 87 9.71 -6.10 -12.81
N GLN A 88 9.89 -6.56 -11.59
CA GLN A 88 8.78 -6.85 -10.67
C GLN A 88 8.05 -5.57 -10.24
N GLY A 89 8.76 -4.49 -9.98
CA GLY A 89 8.17 -3.20 -9.67
C GLY A 89 7.32 -2.67 -10.82
N LYS A 90 7.76 -2.86 -12.06
CA LYS A 90 6.99 -2.50 -13.25
C LYS A 90 5.68 -3.30 -13.34
N GLU A 91 5.74 -4.62 -13.19
CA GLU A 91 4.54 -5.48 -13.20
C GLU A 91 3.55 -5.09 -12.09
N ILE A 92 4.04 -4.83 -10.89
CA ILE A 92 3.22 -4.38 -9.75
C ILE A 92 2.55 -3.04 -10.07
N PHE A 93 3.30 -2.08 -10.60
CA PHE A 93 2.75 -0.79 -11.01
C PHE A 93 1.67 -0.92 -12.09
N GLU A 94 1.91 -1.73 -13.11
CA GLU A 94 0.95 -1.99 -14.18
C GLU A 94 -0.36 -2.58 -13.64
N PHE A 95 -0.26 -3.51 -12.69
CA PHE A 95 -1.43 -4.06 -12.02
C PHE A 95 -2.19 -2.98 -11.21
N LEU A 96 -1.51 -2.22 -10.38
CA LEU A 96 -2.16 -1.20 -9.54
C LEU A 96 -2.82 -0.10 -10.37
N ALA A 97 -2.18 0.33 -11.45
CA ALA A 97 -2.76 1.30 -12.38
C ALA A 97 -3.96 0.72 -13.14
N TYR A 98 -3.90 -0.53 -13.56
CA TYR A 98 -5.00 -1.23 -14.21
C TYR A 98 -6.20 -1.39 -13.27
N ASP A 99 -5.96 -1.86 -12.04
CA ASP A 99 -7.00 -2.05 -11.03
C ASP A 99 -7.68 -0.72 -10.67
N GLN A 100 -6.91 0.35 -10.54
CA GLN A 100 -7.46 1.70 -10.33
C GLN A 100 -8.45 2.07 -11.43
N ALA A 101 -8.05 1.98 -12.69
CA ALA A 101 -8.87 2.41 -13.83
C ALA A 101 -10.08 1.48 -14.08
N ASN A 102 -9.95 0.18 -13.84
CA ASN A 102 -10.95 -0.80 -14.25
C ASN A 102 -11.88 -1.28 -13.14
N ARG A 103 -11.50 -1.14 -11.88
CA ARG A 103 -12.32 -1.49 -10.71
C ARG A 103 -12.72 -0.27 -9.91
N LYS A 104 -11.77 0.48 -9.42
CA LYS A 104 -12.02 1.58 -8.47
C LYS A 104 -12.71 2.77 -9.14
N ASP A 105 -12.25 3.20 -10.30
CA ASP A 105 -12.81 4.34 -11.01
C ASP A 105 -14.14 4.00 -11.70
N LYS A 106 -14.34 2.74 -12.13
CA LYS A 106 -15.57 2.32 -12.80
C LYS A 106 -16.74 2.11 -11.84
N ASP A 107 -16.47 1.62 -10.63
CA ASP A 107 -17.51 1.39 -9.63
C ASP A 107 -17.08 1.87 -8.22
N PRO A 108 -17.02 3.19 -8.04
CA PRO A 108 -16.61 3.76 -6.76
C PRO A 108 -17.50 3.33 -5.59
N LYS A 109 -18.79 3.10 -5.82
CA LYS A 109 -19.74 2.69 -4.79
C LYS A 109 -19.44 1.26 -4.30
N SER A 110 -19.15 0.36 -5.22
CA SER A 110 -18.77 -1.01 -4.86
C SER A 110 -17.41 -1.05 -4.16
N PHE A 111 -16.46 -0.24 -4.63
CA PHE A 111 -15.14 -0.13 -4.01
C PHE A 111 -15.23 0.32 -2.55
N PHE A 112 -16.07 1.29 -2.24
CA PHE A 112 -16.24 1.83 -0.89
C PHE A 112 -17.22 1.04 -0.01
N LYS A 113 -17.85 0.00 -0.51
CA LYS A 113 -18.92 -0.74 0.20
C LYS A 113 -18.51 -1.27 1.58
N ALA A 114 -17.22 -1.56 1.78
CA ALA A 114 -16.70 -2.08 3.04
C ALA A 114 -16.30 -0.97 4.04
N LEU A 115 -16.38 0.30 3.64
CA LEU A 115 -15.99 1.45 4.43
C LEU A 115 -17.22 2.29 4.79
N ASN A 116 -17.22 2.93 5.94
CA ASN A 116 -18.24 3.92 6.29
C ASN A 116 -17.90 5.30 5.65
N ASP A 117 -18.86 6.22 5.65
CA ASP A 117 -18.72 7.52 5.00
C ASP A 117 -17.54 8.35 5.54
N GLU A 118 -17.27 8.27 6.84
CA GLU A 118 -16.13 8.98 7.46
C GLU A 118 -14.77 8.42 6.97
N GLU A 119 -14.69 7.10 6.84
CA GLU A 119 -13.48 6.44 6.31
C GLU A 119 -13.28 6.76 4.84
N ILE A 120 -14.35 6.86 4.05
CA ILE A 120 -14.32 7.28 2.65
C ILE A 120 -13.79 8.71 2.52
N GLU A 121 -14.30 9.64 3.31
CA GLU A 121 -13.84 11.02 3.29
C GLU A 121 -12.38 11.16 3.73
N LYS A 122 -11.93 10.39 4.72
CA LYS A 122 -10.51 10.34 5.10
C LYS A 122 -9.62 9.82 3.98
N LEU A 123 -10.08 8.83 3.21
CA LEU A 123 -9.34 8.34 2.04
C LEU A 123 -9.21 9.41 0.96
N LYS A 124 -10.29 10.12 0.63
CA LYS A 124 -10.30 11.20 -0.35
C LYS A 124 -9.39 12.37 0.07
N ALA A 125 -9.32 12.66 1.36
CA ALA A 125 -8.51 13.77 1.90
C ALA A 125 -7.00 13.47 1.92
N GLN A 126 -6.56 12.24 1.64
CA GLN A 126 -5.15 11.85 1.59
C GLN A 126 -4.48 12.13 0.23
N HIS A 127 -5.20 12.68 -0.77
CA HIS A 127 -4.73 12.91 -2.16
C HIS A 127 -4.80 14.36 -2.58
#